data_e55f80b9cf6688b6ec2e4a9bc5ef6763
#
_entry.id   e55f80b9cf6688b6ec2e4a9bc5ef6763
#
_cell.length_a   1.000
_cell.length_b   1.000
_cell.length_c   1.000
_cell.angle_alpha   90.00
_cell.angle_beta   90.00
_cell.angle_gamma   90.00
#
_symmetry.space_group_name_H-M   'P 1'
#
loop_
_entity.id
_entity.type
_entity.pdbx_description
1 polymer ?
#
loop_
_entity_poly.entity_id
_entity_poly.type
_entity_poly.pdbx_seq_one_letter_code
_entity_poly.pdbx_strand_id
1 'polypeptide(L)'
;PIYYTTQEIDDGTWLIDGGIVANNPSLIGYSEARKIFPGCKIKVLSIGTGINRRKINGRNSAKWGALNWFRHDILGVMLESSMFDEIARDLMAKDYLRINSSTGLVNRRMDDTSDANLKRIHLMGMEWWSEFGQDAIDFLNV
;
A
#
# COMPACT_ATOMS: atom_id res chain seq x y z
N PRO A 1 10.91 5.86 5.61
CA PRO A 1 12.14 6.37 6.23
C PRO A 1 13.42 5.92 5.53
N ILE A 2 13.35 4.95 4.60
CA ILE A 2 14.55 4.51 3.86
C ILE A 2 14.91 5.53 2.75
N TYR A 3 13.91 6.11 2.09
CA TYR A 3 14.09 7.01 0.96
C TYR A 3 13.87 8.49 1.30
N TYR A 4 13.10 8.78 2.35
CA TYR A 4 12.77 10.14 2.76
C TYR A 4 13.28 10.41 4.17
N THR A 5 13.90 11.57 4.34
CA THR A 5 14.32 12.08 5.65
C THR A 5 13.13 12.67 6.40
N THR A 6 13.28 12.83 7.71
CA THR A 6 12.33 13.61 8.51
C THR A 6 12.32 15.06 8.03
N GLN A 7 11.17 15.71 8.08
CA GLN A 7 10.98 17.10 7.67
C GLN A 7 10.33 17.87 8.81
N GLU A 8 10.92 19.03 9.14
CA GLU A 8 10.33 19.98 10.07
C GLU A 8 9.32 20.88 9.34
N ILE A 9 8.20 21.18 9.99
CA ILE A 9 7.19 22.13 9.54
C ILE A 9 7.18 23.35 10.44
N ASP A 10 6.47 24.43 10.01
CA ASP A 10 6.57 25.80 10.55
C ASP A 10 6.30 25.94 12.07
N ASP A 11 5.61 24.98 12.69
CA ASP A 11 5.32 24.97 14.13
C ASP A 11 6.36 24.20 14.97
N GLY A 12 7.47 23.76 14.35
CA GLY A 12 8.50 22.95 15.00
C GLY A 12 8.17 21.48 15.10
N THR A 13 7.07 21.02 14.51
CA THR A 13 6.70 19.59 14.43
C THR A 13 7.54 18.88 13.38
N TRP A 14 8.05 17.71 13.73
CA TRP A 14 8.82 16.86 12.83
C TRP A 14 7.93 15.78 12.24
N LEU A 15 7.91 15.70 10.91
CA LEU A 15 7.16 14.69 10.16
C LEU A 15 8.06 13.56 9.72
N ILE A 16 7.51 12.35 9.71
CA ILE A 16 8.12 11.15 9.16
C ILE A 16 7.20 10.53 8.12
N ASP A 17 7.72 9.57 7.36
CA ASP A 17 6.96 8.82 6.37
C ASP A 17 5.71 8.16 6.99
N GLY A 18 4.54 8.55 6.50
CA GLY A 18 3.24 8.05 6.97
C GLY A 18 3.03 6.55 6.76
N GLY A 19 3.77 5.93 5.83
CA GLY A 19 3.73 4.49 5.58
C GLY A 19 4.11 3.66 6.80
N ILE A 20 4.89 4.21 7.74
CA ILE A 20 5.23 3.53 9.01
C ILE A 20 3.97 3.29 9.85
N VAL A 21 3.02 4.24 9.83
CA VAL A 21 1.79 4.17 10.62
C VAL A 21 0.68 3.48 9.86
N ALA A 22 0.49 3.84 8.59
CA ALA A 22 -0.57 3.30 7.74
C ALA A 22 -0.17 3.29 6.27
N ASN A 23 0.48 2.21 5.83
CA ASN A 23 0.84 2.04 4.42
C ASN A 23 -0.39 1.91 3.50
N ASN A 24 -1.49 1.39 4.02
CA ASN A 24 -2.82 1.52 3.41
C ASN A 24 -3.66 2.52 4.20
N PRO A 25 -3.78 3.79 3.76
CA PRO A 25 -4.47 4.84 4.50
C PRO A 25 -5.99 4.81 4.35
N SER A 26 -6.58 3.78 3.74
CA SER A 26 -8.01 3.71 3.42
C SER A 26 -8.92 3.93 4.63
N LEU A 27 -8.59 3.33 5.79
CA LEU A 27 -9.37 3.51 7.02
C LEU A 27 -9.28 4.92 7.58
N ILE A 28 -8.10 5.54 7.50
CA ILE A 28 -7.89 6.92 7.93
C ILE A 28 -8.69 7.84 7.02
N GLY A 29 -8.55 7.68 5.70
CA GLY A 29 -9.31 8.47 4.72
C GLY A 29 -10.82 8.32 4.88
N TYR A 30 -11.31 7.11 5.12
CA TYR A 30 -12.73 6.86 5.40
C TYR A 30 -13.20 7.56 6.68
N SER A 31 -12.41 7.48 7.76
CA SER A 31 -12.71 8.13 9.02
C SER A 31 -12.80 9.65 8.88
N GLU A 32 -11.84 10.26 8.18
CA GLU A 32 -11.84 11.70 7.94
C GLU A 32 -13.00 12.13 7.02
N ALA A 33 -13.26 11.37 5.96
CA ALA A 33 -14.39 11.64 5.07
C ALA A 33 -15.74 11.63 5.83
N ARG A 34 -15.92 10.70 6.76
CA ARG A 34 -17.14 10.66 7.61
C ARG A 34 -17.29 11.88 8.52
N LYS A 35 -16.20 12.47 8.99
CA LYS A 35 -16.23 13.71 9.78
C LYS A 35 -16.59 14.92 8.92
N ILE A 36 -16.03 14.98 7.71
CA ILE A 36 -16.24 16.11 6.79
C ILE A 36 -17.62 16.05 6.14
N PHE A 37 -18.13 14.86 5.85
CA PHE A 37 -19.40 14.62 5.17
C PHE A 37 -20.36 13.76 6.02
N PRO A 38 -20.84 14.29 7.17
CA PRO A 38 -21.73 13.54 8.05
C PRO A 38 -23.04 13.17 7.33
N GLY A 39 -23.44 11.90 7.47
CA GLY A 39 -24.68 11.40 6.85
C GLY A 39 -24.56 11.03 5.36
N CYS A 40 -23.46 11.37 4.68
CA CYS A 40 -23.23 10.96 3.31
C CYS A 40 -22.77 9.49 3.22
N LYS A 41 -23.15 8.83 2.12
CA LYS A 41 -22.59 7.53 1.76
C LYS A 41 -21.17 7.73 1.25
N ILE A 42 -20.21 7.08 1.89
CA ILE A 42 -18.79 7.13 1.52
C ILE A 42 -18.41 5.83 0.83
N LYS A 43 -17.84 5.93 -0.38
CA LYS A 43 -17.20 4.84 -1.08
C LYS A 43 -15.70 5.06 -1.10
N VAL A 44 -14.91 4.00 -0.95
CA VAL A 44 -13.45 4.06 -0.94
C VAL A 44 -12.89 3.17 -2.04
N LEU A 45 -12.32 3.77 -3.08
CA LEU A 45 -11.48 3.10 -4.05
C LEU A 45 -10.02 3.20 -3.59
N SER A 46 -9.43 2.06 -3.25
CA SER A 46 -8.07 1.95 -2.76
C SER A 46 -7.16 1.32 -3.82
N ILE A 47 -6.19 2.07 -4.33
CA ILE A 47 -5.25 1.59 -5.35
C ILE A 47 -3.89 1.42 -4.71
N GLY A 48 -3.36 0.18 -4.75
CA GLY A 48 -2.05 -0.15 -4.23
C GLY A 48 -0.93 0.04 -5.25
N THR A 49 0.30 -0.06 -4.77
CA THR A 49 1.52 0.02 -5.57
C THR A 49 2.07 -1.34 -5.98
N GLY A 50 1.32 -2.39 -5.68
CA GLY A 50 1.66 -3.77 -6.00
C GLY A 50 2.10 -4.62 -4.81
N ILE A 51 1.98 -5.92 -4.99
CA ILE A 51 2.35 -6.93 -4.01
C ILE A 51 3.62 -7.61 -4.48
N ASN A 52 4.67 -7.50 -3.68
CA ASN A 52 5.94 -8.18 -3.92
C ASN A 52 6.30 -9.05 -2.72
N ARG A 53 5.53 -10.12 -2.52
CA ARG A 53 5.67 -11.00 -1.35
C ARG A 53 7.04 -11.65 -1.31
N ARG A 54 7.79 -11.39 -0.25
CA ARG A 54 8.99 -12.16 0.10
C ARG A 54 8.58 -13.44 0.81
N LYS A 55 9.04 -14.57 0.29
CA LYS A 55 8.90 -15.84 1.02
C LYS A 55 10.00 -15.89 2.09
N ILE A 56 9.63 -15.64 3.34
CA ILE A 56 10.50 -15.88 4.48
C ILE A 56 10.39 -17.35 4.85
N ASN A 57 11.54 -18.05 4.87
CA ASN A 57 11.57 -19.45 5.30
C ASN A 57 11.42 -19.50 6.84
N GLY A 58 10.29 -20.02 7.31
CA GLY A 58 9.97 -20.08 8.74
C GLY A 58 11.00 -20.86 9.59
N ARG A 59 11.60 -21.93 9.04
CA ARG A 59 12.65 -22.68 9.76
C ARG A 59 13.90 -21.83 10.01
N ASN A 60 14.26 -20.98 9.05
CA ASN A 60 15.42 -20.11 9.17
C ASN A 60 15.10 -18.92 10.08
N SER A 61 13.91 -18.33 9.94
CA SER A 61 13.49 -17.15 10.72
C SER A 61 13.23 -17.46 12.19
N ALA A 62 12.92 -18.71 12.54
CA ALA A 62 12.73 -19.14 13.94
C ALA A 62 13.97 -18.90 14.83
N LYS A 63 15.15 -18.79 14.22
CA LYS A 63 16.44 -18.52 14.92
C LYS A 63 16.92 -17.09 14.79
N TRP A 64 16.12 -16.19 14.20
CA TRP A 64 16.52 -14.81 13.96
C TRP A 64 16.37 -13.96 15.22
N GLY A 65 17.45 -13.29 15.63
CA GLY A 65 17.41 -12.16 16.54
C GLY A 65 17.11 -10.85 15.79
N ALA A 66 17.00 -9.75 16.52
CA ALA A 66 16.66 -8.41 16.00
C ALA A 66 17.51 -8.00 14.78
N LEU A 67 18.82 -8.21 14.83
CA LEU A 67 19.74 -7.91 13.72
C LEU A 67 19.41 -8.67 12.43
N ASN A 68 19.02 -9.94 12.52
CA ASN A 68 18.66 -10.73 11.34
C ASN A 68 17.32 -10.29 10.77
N TRP A 69 16.34 -9.94 11.61
CA TRP A 69 15.09 -9.36 11.17
C TRP A 69 15.29 -8.04 10.43
N PHE A 70 16.15 -7.15 10.92
CA PHE A 70 16.53 -5.92 10.21
C PHE A 70 17.18 -6.20 8.86
N ARG A 71 18.09 -7.18 8.78
CA ARG A 71 18.74 -7.59 7.53
C ARG A 71 17.77 -8.17 6.51
N HIS A 72 16.71 -8.80 6.96
CA HIS A 72 15.69 -9.43 6.12
C HIS A 72 14.44 -8.57 5.93
N ASP A 73 14.58 -7.25 6.08
CA ASP A 73 13.56 -6.26 5.75
C ASP A 73 12.24 -6.44 6.52
N ILE A 74 12.36 -6.47 7.86
CA ILE A 74 11.17 -6.52 8.73
C ILE A 74 10.19 -5.38 8.45
N LEU A 75 10.70 -4.20 8.07
CA LEU A 75 9.87 -3.06 7.70
C LEU A 75 9.02 -3.36 6.47
N GLY A 76 9.62 -3.99 5.44
CA GLY A 76 8.86 -4.44 4.27
C GLY A 76 7.74 -5.43 4.64
N VAL A 77 8.02 -6.37 5.55
CA VAL A 77 7.00 -7.31 6.05
C VAL A 77 5.87 -6.59 6.78
N MET A 78 6.19 -5.58 7.60
CA MET A 78 5.19 -4.78 8.32
C MET A 78 4.36 -3.91 7.36
N LEU A 79 5.01 -3.33 6.35
CA LEU A 79 4.34 -2.49 5.35
C LEU A 79 3.47 -3.31 4.38
N GLU A 80 3.79 -4.57 4.15
CA GLU A 80 2.99 -5.49 3.31
C GLU A 80 1.80 -6.11 4.06
N SER A 81 1.55 -5.75 5.32
CA SER A 81 0.45 -6.30 6.11
C SER A 81 -0.91 -6.04 5.45
N SER A 82 -1.66 -7.12 5.22
CA SER A 82 -3.03 -7.06 4.69
C SER A 82 -4.07 -6.65 5.74
N MET A 83 -3.68 -6.55 7.00
CA MET A 83 -4.59 -6.32 8.12
C MET A 83 -5.51 -5.11 7.92
N PHE A 84 -4.96 -3.97 7.49
CA PHE A 84 -5.76 -2.77 7.25
C PHE A 84 -6.72 -2.93 6.07
N ASP A 85 -6.35 -3.72 5.06
CA ASP A 85 -7.22 -4.04 3.92
C ASP A 85 -8.39 -4.94 4.36
N GLU A 86 -8.11 -5.97 5.16
CA GLU A 86 -9.12 -6.88 5.70
C GLU A 86 -10.13 -6.13 6.58
N ILE A 87 -9.67 -5.30 7.52
CA ILE A 87 -10.53 -4.46 8.36
C ILE A 87 -11.36 -3.48 7.51
N ALA A 88 -10.78 -2.88 6.47
CA ALA A 88 -11.48 -1.98 5.57
C ALA A 88 -12.61 -2.70 4.81
N ARG A 89 -12.35 -3.93 4.32
CA ARG A 89 -13.36 -4.76 3.66
C ARG A 89 -14.51 -5.13 4.60
N ASP A 90 -14.20 -5.55 5.82
CA ASP A 90 -15.21 -5.93 6.80
C ASP A 90 -16.07 -4.72 7.21
N LEU A 91 -15.46 -3.55 7.40
CA LEU A 91 -16.16 -2.35 7.85
C LEU A 91 -17.02 -1.71 6.75
N MET A 92 -16.54 -1.65 5.53
CA MET A 92 -17.18 -0.92 4.43
C MET A 92 -17.90 -1.84 3.44
N ALA A 93 -17.62 -3.15 3.47
CA ALA A 93 -18.23 -4.16 2.61
C ALA A 93 -18.24 -3.76 1.13
N LYS A 94 -19.43 -3.60 0.53
CA LYS A 94 -19.62 -3.22 -0.88
C LYS A 94 -19.19 -1.79 -1.22
N ASP A 95 -18.95 -0.95 -0.22
CA ASP A 95 -18.52 0.43 -0.40
C ASP A 95 -16.98 0.58 -0.35
N TYR A 96 -16.26 -0.55 -0.38
CA TYR A 96 -14.81 -0.62 -0.48
C TYR A 96 -14.36 -1.48 -1.66
N LEU A 97 -13.55 -0.92 -2.53
CA LEU A 97 -12.85 -1.66 -3.59
C LEU A 97 -11.34 -1.46 -3.47
N ARG A 98 -10.59 -2.55 -3.38
CA ARG A 98 -9.12 -2.54 -3.39
C ARG A 98 -8.58 -3.14 -4.66
N ILE A 99 -7.82 -2.36 -5.41
CA ILE A 99 -7.03 -2.81 -6.57
C ILE A 99 -5.57 -2.89 -6.13
N ASN A 100 -5.05 -4.10 -6.07
CA ASN A 100 -3.66 -4.35 -5.73
C ASN A 100 -3.29 -5.78 -6.13
N SER A 101 -2.35 -5.94 -7.05
CA SER A 101 -1.95 -7.24 -7.59
C SER A 101 -0.43 -7.40 -7.61
N SER A 102 0.08 -8.47 -8.18
CA SER A 102 1.51 -8.74 -8.24
C SER A 102 2.25 -7.69 -9.09
N THR A 103 3.43 -7.27 -8.63
CA THR A 103 4.32 -6.39 -9.40
C THR A 103 5.03 -7.10 -10.57
N GLY A 104 4.88 -8.41 -10.67
CA GLY A 104 5.49 -9.19 -11.75
C GLY A 104 7.00 -9.00 -11.85
N LEU A 105 7.46 -8.46 -13.00
CA LEU A 105 8.88 -8.24 -13.31
C LEU A 105 9.39 -6.84 -12.93
N VAL A 106 8.57 -6.00 -12.31
CA VAL A 106 8.99 -4.67 -11.83
C VAL A 106 10.07 -4.82 -10.76
N ASN A 107 11.10 -3.96 -10.82
CA ASN A 107 12.17 -4.00 -9.83
C ASN A 107 11.62 -3.61 -8.45
N ARG A 108 12.11 -4.29 -7.43
CA ARG A 108 11.77 -4.02 -6.02
C ARG A 108 12.32 -2.70 -5.50
N ARG A 109 13.37 -2.18 -6.13
CA ARG A 109 13.96 -0.90 -5.74
C ARG A 109 13.05 0.23 -6.21
N MET A 110 12.54 1.01 -5.28
CA MET A 110 11.65 2.14 -5.57
C MET A 110 12.36 3.28 -6.31
N ASP A 111 13.69 3.32 -6.25
CA ASP A 111 14.57 4.31 -6.88
C ASP A 111 15.13 3.86 -8.23
N ASP A 112 14.69 2.73 -8.78
CA ASP A 112 15.11 2.27 -10.11
C ASP A 112 14.31 2.98 -11.21
N THR A 113 14.87 4.06 -11.72
CA THR A 113 14.33 4.88 -12.82
C THR A 113 14.86 4.48 -14.21
N SER A 114 15.47 3.29 -14.34
CA SER A 114 15.93 2.81 -15.65
C SER A 114 14.77 2.65 -16.63
N ASP A 115 15.04 2.93 -17.92
CA ASP A 115 14.05 2.78 -19.00
C ASP A 115 13.41 1.39 -19.03
N ALA A 116 14.20 0.36 -18.72
CA ALA A 116 13.72 -1.01 -18.66
C ALA A 116 12.70 -1.21 -17.54
N ASN A 117 12.94 -0.62 -16.35
CA ASN A 117 12.03 -0.72 -15.25
C ASN A 117 10.77 0.14 -15.45
N LEU A 118 10.91 1.36 -15.99
CA LEU A 118 9.77 2.22 -16.34
C LEU A 118 8.83 1.56 -17.34
N LYS A 119 9.39 0.87 -18.36
CA LYS A 119 8.57 0.07 -19.30
C LYS A 119 7.82 -1.06 -18.59
N ARG A 120 8.44 -1.76 -17.63
CA ARG A 120 7.76 -2.81 -16.85
C ARG A 120 6.64 -2.26 -15.99
N ILE A 121 6.84 -1.11 -15.37
CA ILE A 121 5.79 -0.41 -14.58
C ILE A 121 4.63 -0.02 -15.49
N HIS A 122 4.91 0.53 -16.67
CA HIS A 122 3.86 0.89 -17.63
C HIS A 122 3.06 -0.34 -18.08
N LEU A 123 3.73 -1.44 -18.45
CA LEU A 123 3.06 -2.69 -18.84
C LEU A 123 2.21 -3.25 -17.69
N MET A 124 2.73 -3.28 -16.48
CA MET A 124 1.98 -3.68 -15.30
C MET A 124 0.72 -2.84 -15.11
N GLY A 125 0.80 -1.52 -15.30
CA GLY A 125 -0.35 -0.64 -15.22
C GLY A 125 -1.41 -0.95 -16.29
N MET A 126 -0.99 -1.27 -17.52
CA MET A 126 -1.90 -1.68 -18.60
C MET A 126 -2.56 -3.03 -18.31
N GLU A 127 -1.81 -3.99 -17.78
CA GLU A 127 -2.35 -5.30 -17.36
C GLU A 127 -3.40 -5.12 -16.26
N TRP A 128 -3.10 -4.32 -15.22
CA TRP A 128 -4.05 -4.05 -14.14
C TRP A 128 -5.29 -3.32 -14.62
N TRP A 129 -5.13 -2.38 -15.56
CA TRP A 129 -6.28 -1.71 -16.16
C TRP A 129 -7.16 -2.69 -16.92
N SER A 130 -6.56 -3.61 -17.67
CA SER A 130 -7.30 -4.66 -18.39
C SER A 130 -8.03 -5.62 -17.46
N GLU A 131 -7.46 -5.89 -16.27
CA GLU A 131 -8.02 -6.83 -15.29
C GLU A 131 -9.09 -6.18 -14.39
N PHE A 132 -8.82 -4.96 -13.90
CA PHE A 132 -9.64 -4.33 -12.84
C PHE A 132 -10.33 -3.03 -13.27
N GLY A 133 -10.06 -2.54 -14.48
CA GLY A 133 -10.52 -1.21 -14.89
C GLY A 133 -12.04 -1.11 -14.95
N GLN A 134 -12.73 -2.15 -15.46
CA GLN A 134 -14.18 -2.16 -15.51
C GLN A 134 -14.82 -2.18 -14.12
N ASP A 135 -14.27 -3.00 -13.20
CA ASP A 135 -14.74 -3.07 -11.82
C ASP A 135 -14.59 -1.71 -11.12
N ALA A 136 -13.50 -0.99 -11.39
CA ALA A 136 -13.28 0.35 -10.83
C ALA A 136 -14.30 1.36 -11.38
N ILE A 137 -14.58 1.33 -12.68
CA ILE A 137 -15.59 2.19 -13.31
C ILE A 137 -16.97 1.90 -12.74
N ASP A 138 -17.36 0.64 -12.68
CA ASP A 138 -18.67 0.22 -12.17
C ASP A 138 -18.82 0.60 -10.69
N PHE A 139 -17.77 0.42 -9.90
CA PHE A 139 -17.76 0.84 -8.50
C PHE A 139 -17.98 2.34 -8.31
N LEU A 140 -17.42 3.19 -9.18
CA LEU A 140 -17.56 4.65 -9.10
C LEU A 140 -18.91 5.15 -9.60
N ASN A 141 -19.53 4.46 -10.58
CA ASN A 141 -20.75 4.90 -11.26
C ASN A 141 -22.07 4.52 -10.55
N VAL A 142 -22.02 3.82 -9.41
CA VAL A 142 -23.24 3.37 -8.67
C VAL A 142 -23.64 4.33 -7.58
#